data_33b4e1e9e7ef5d272aa326bdfe3c937b
#
_entry.id   33b4e1e9e7ef5d272aa326bdfe3c937b
#
_cell.length_a   1.000
_cell.length_b   1.000
_cell.length_c   1.000
_cell.angle_alpha   90.00
_cell.angle_beta   90.00
_cell.angle_gamma   90.00
#
_symmetry.space_group_name_H-M   'P 1'
#
loop_
_entity.id
_entity.type
_entity.pdbx_description
1 polymer ?
#
loop_
_entity_poly.entity_id
_entity_poly.type
_entity_poly.pdbx_seq_one_letter_code
_entity_poly.pdbx_strand_id
1 'polypeptide(L)'
;MIDLKNIVISGKEVCPIIEGGKGINGTDGRSSGHFAKEGCVGTISLVSADYYDENGNVVMERSHRLKRQERHEDLIAGAIKGGIAQARIAHEIAGNNGRIHVNELWELADSETVITEVLKGAKGLIHGVTCGAGLPYKLGEIASAQGVYYYPIVSSARAFQILWKRAYANYSEFLGGVVYEDPWLAGGHNGLSNAENPNEPQNPYNRIKELRATLNKLGLAEKPIIIAGGVWSLSDW
;
A
#
# COMPACT_ATOMS: atom_id res chain seq x y z
N MET A 1 10.84 28.80 -0.96
CA MET A 1 10.96 27.35 -1.31
C MET A 1 10.62 26.60 -0.05
N ILE A 2 9.58 25.74 -0.06
CA ILE A 2 9.23 24.93 1.10
C ILE A 2 10.25 23.81 1.13
N ASP A 3 11.03 23.75 2.22
CA ASP A 3 12.00 22.68 2.45
C ASP A 3 11.26 21.49 3.07
N LEU A 4 10.99 20.47 2.26
CA LEU A 4 10.39 19.22 2.71
C LEU A 4 11.46 18.43 3.49
N LYS A 5 11.32 18.40 4.80
CA LYS A 5 12.21 17.59 5.65
C LYS A 5 12.00 16.11 5.39
N ASN A 6 13.09 15.38 5.19
CA ASN A 6 13.04 13.93 5.10
C ASN A 6 12.43 13.32 6.36
N ILE A 7 11.76 12.19 6.16
CA ILE A 7 11.17 11.36 7.22
C ILE A 7 11.65 9.92 7.08
N VAL A 8 11.58 9.17 8.16
CA VAL A 8 11.95 7.74 8.13
C VAL A 8 10.74 6.92 7.70
N ILE A 9 10.85 6.27 6.54
CA ILE A 9 9.87 5.30 6.02
C ILE A 9 10.59 3.98 5.74
N SER A 10 10.05 2.89 6.24
CA SER A 10 10.61 1.54 6.06
C SER A 10 12.12 1.50 6.38
N GLY A 11 12.51 2.12 7.50
CA GLY A 11 13.87 2.10 8.01
C GLY A 11 14.88 2.97 7.27
N LYS A 12 14.44 3.91 6.41
CA LYS A 12 15.33 4.82 5.68
C LYS A 12 14.75 6.24 5.64
N GLU A 13 15.64 7.25 5.72
CA GLU A 13 15.28 8.63 5.43
C GLU A 13 14.95 8.80 3.95
N VAL A 14 13.76 9.34 3.67
CA VAL A 14 13.25 9.59 2.33
C VAL A 14 12.52 10.93 2.29
N CYS A 15 12.38 11.49 1.10
CA CYS A 15 11.49 12.61 0.86
C CYS A 15 10.04 12.19 1.25
N PRO A 16 9.26 13.05 1.94
CA PRO A 16 7.94 12.69 2.46
C PRO A 16 6.85 12.63 1.36
N ILE A 17 7.22 12.14 0.19
CA ILE A 17 6.32 11.92 -0.95
C ILE A 17 6.26 10.42 -1.23
N ILE A 18 5.05 9.88 -1.21
CA ILE A 18 4.80 8.46 -1.47
C ILE A 18 3.88 8.36 -2.69
N GLU A 19 4.32 7.62 -3.70
CA GLU A 19 3.47 7.28 -4.84
C GLU A 19 2.28 6.45 -4.35
N GLY A 20 1.06 6.87 -4.67
CA GLY A 20 -0.14 6.07 -4.38
C GLY A 20 -0.22 4.89 -5.33
N GLY A 21 -0.30 3.67 -4.81
CA GLY A 21 -0.53 2.49 -5.64
C GLY A 21 -1.88 2.57 -6.34
N LYS A 22 -1.88 2.53 -7.67
CA LYS A 22 -3.10 2.60 -8.49
C LYS A 22 -3.32 1.27 -9.20
N GLY A 23 -4.46 0.66 -8.93
CA GLY A 23 -4.89 -0.58 -9.58
C GLY A 23 -4.99 -0.45 -11.10
N ILE A 24 -5.16 -1.63 -11.76
CA ILE A 24 -5.26 -1.77 -13.22
C ILE A 24 -4.05 -1.12 -13.92
N ASN A 25 -2.85 -1.52 -13.53
CA ASN A 25 -1.58 -1.04 -14.09
C ASN A 25 -1.36 0.49 -14.02
N GLY A 26 -2.01 1.19 -13.08
CA GLY A 26 -1.80 2.63 -12.91
C GLY A 26 -0.42 2.98 -12.37
N THR A 27 0.21 2.09 -11.58
CA THR A 27 1.59 2.19 -11.10
C THR A 27 2.29 0.84 -11.24
N ASP A 28 3.45 0.87 -11.86
CA ASP A 28 4.27 -0.28 -12.21
C ASP A 28 5.70 -0.16 -11.67
N GLY A 29 6.55 -1.13 -11.98
CA GLY A 29 7.94 -1.12 -11.57
C GLY A 29 8.74 0.05 -12.13
N ARG A 30 8.37 0.58 -13.30
CA ARG A 30 9.09 1.71 -13.91
C ARG A 30 8.74 3.01 -13.20
N SER A 31 7.45 3.32 -13.03
CA SER A 31 7.03 4.53 -12.32
C SER A 31 7.57 4.53 -10.89
N SER A 32 7.37 3.43 -10.17
CA SER A 32 7.78 3.28 -8.77
C SER A 32 9.31 3.33 -8.62
N GLY A 33 10.04 2.74 -9.56
CA GLY A 33 11.50 2.81 -9.58
C GLY A 33 12.01 4.24 -9.74
N HIS A 34 11.39 5.04 -10.60
CA HIS A 34 11.76 6.46 -10.78
C HIS A 34 11.42 7.30 -9.55
N PHE A 35 10.25 7.09 -8.90
CA PHE A 35 9.94 7.72 -7.63
C PHE A 35 11.01 7.41 -6.56
N ALA A 36 11.38 6.16 -6.43
CA ALA A 36 12.41 5.74 -5.47
C ALA A 36 13.80 6.29 -5.81
N LYS A 37 14.13 6.40 -7.11
CA LYS A 37 15.39 7.00 -7.58
C LYS A 37 15.58 8.44 -7.12
N GLU A 38 14.48 9.21 -7.06
CA GLU A 38 14.47 10.59 -6.56
C GLU A 38 14.47 10.69 -5.01
N GLY A 39 14.70 9.59 -4.31
CA GLY A 39 14.74 9.55 -2.85
C GLY A 39 13.35 9.51 -2.19
N CYS A 40 12.31 9.28 -2.95
CA CYS A 40 10.92 9.14 -2.49
C CYS A 40 10.54 7.67 -2.24
N VAL A 41 9.24 7.39 -2.04
CA VAL A 41 8.70 6.04 -1.98
C VAL A 41 7.89 5.74 -3.23
N GLY A 42 8.36 4.81 -4.06
CA GLY A 42 7.59 4.30 -5.18
C GLY A 42 6.71 3.13 -4.74
N THR A 43 5.48 3.05 -5.26
CA THR A 43 4.52 2.01 -4.85
C THR A 43 3.94 1.28 -6.06
N ILE A 44 4.33 0.04 -6.23
CA ILE A 44 3.85 -0.86 -7.28
C ILE A 44 2.44 -1.34 -6.91
N SER A 45 1.51 -1.32 -7.86
CA SER A 45 0.22 -1.97 -7.65
C SER A 45 0.33 -3.48 -7.94
N LEU A 46 -0.12 -4.30 -6.98
CA LEU A 46 -0.31 -5.74 -7.20
C LEU A 46 -1.69 -6.03 -7.81
N VAL A 47 -2.60 -5.07 -7.73
CA VAL A 47 -3.90 -5.17 -8.40
C VAL A 47 -3.68 -5.23 -9.90
N SER A 48 -4.06 -6.34 -10.50
CA SER A 48 -3.82 -6.63 -11.93
C SER A 48 -2.33 -6.78 -12.33
N ALA A 49 -1.46 -7.16 -11.39
CA ALA A 49 -0.06 -7.46 -11.71
C ALA A 49 0.08 -8.68 -12.66
N ASP A 50 -0.99 -9.47 -12.82
CA ASP A 50 -1.10 -10.52 -13.83
C ASP A 50 -1.05 -10.01 -15.29
N TYR A 51 -1.17 -8.71 -15.51
CA TYR A 51 -0.90 -8.09 -16.83
C TYR A 51 0.59 -8.07 -17.21
N TYR A 52 1.48 -8.51 -16.34
CA TYR A 52 2.90 -8.63 -16.64
C TYR A 52 3.37 -10.08 -16.59
N ASP A 53 4.30 -10.44 -17.48
CA ASP A 53 5.02 -11.71 -17.42
C ASP A 53 6.17 -11.66 -16.41
N GLU A 54 6.91 -12.76 -16.28
CA GLU A 54 8.08 -12.87 -15.42
C GLU A 54 9.27 -11.97 -15.80
N ASN A 55 9.25 -11.40 -16.99
CA ASN A 55 10.23 -10.45 -17.50
C ASN A 55 9.76 -9.00 -17.38
N GLY A 56 8.50 -8.80 -16.92
CA GLY A 56 7.87 -7.49 -16.79
C GLY A 56 7.31 -6.93 -18.10
N ASN A 57 7.14 -7.76 -19.12
CA ASN A 57 6.47 -7.36 -20.36
C ASN A 57 4.95 -7.48 -20.20
N VAL A 58 4.23 -6.58 -20.88
CA VAL A 58 2.77 -6.60 -20.85
C VAL A 58 2.23 -7.83 -21.59
N VAL A 59 1.36 -8.59 -20.93
CA VAL A 59 0.64 -9.72 -21.50
C VAL A 59 -0.71 -9.24 -22.03
N MET A 60 -0.84 -9.11 -23.36
CA MET A 60 -2.04 -8.54 -23.99
C MET A 60 -3.24 -9.48 -24.01
N GLU A 61 -3.03 -10.80 -24.00
CA GLU A 61 -4.11 -11.79 -24.07
C GLU A 61 -3.84 -12.95 -23.11
N ARG A 62 -4.80 -13.20 -22.21
CA ARG A 62 -4.90 -14.44 -21.46
C ARG A 62 -5.96 -15.34 -22.09
N SER A 63 -5.71 -16.63 -22.09
CA SER A 63 -6.60 -17.61 -22.74
C SER A 63 -8.02 -17.57 -22.17
N HIS A 64 -9.00 -17.17 -22.99
CA HIS A 64 -10.42 -17.23 -22.66
C HIS A 64 -11.00 -18.67 -22.69
N ARG A 65 -10.17 -19.67 -23.02
CA ARG A 65 -10.60 -21.08 -23.18
C ARG A 65 -10.57 -21.87 -21.87
N LEU A 66 -10.02 -21.30 -20.80
CA LEU A 66 -9.91 -21.97 -19.50
C LEU A 66 -11.26 -22.01 -18.79
N LYS A 67 -11.50 -23.07 -18.01
CA LYS A 67 -12.58 -23.13 -17.04
C LYS A 67 -12.41 -22.03 -15.98
N ARG A 68 -13.49 -21.69 -15.29
CA ARG A 68 -13.47 -20.58 -14.29
C ARG A 68 -12.39 -20.76 -13.22
N GLN A 69 -12.24 -21.97 -12.69
CA GLN A 69 -11.24 -22.28 -11.66
C GLN A 69 -9.82 -22.18 -12.23
N GLU A 70 -9.55 -22.81 -13.36
CA GLU A 70 -8.24 -22.77 -14.03
C GLU A 70 -7.82 -21.34 -14.37
N ARG A 71 -8.80 -20.51 -14.81
CA ARG A 71 -8.56 -19.07 -15.07
C ARG A 71 -8.21 -18.33 -13.79
N HIS A 72 -8.87 -18.60 -12.69
CA HIS A 72 -8.58 -17.99 -11.40
C HIS A 72 -7.17 -18.34 -10.93
N GLU A 73 -6.81 -19.61 -10.97
CA GLU A 73 -5.46 -20.10 -10.62
C GLU A 73 -4.38 -19.46 -11.52
N ASP A 74 -4.66 -19.33 -12.84
CA ASP A 74 -3.75 -18.66 -13.78
C ASP A 74 -3.59 -17.17 -13.47
N LEU A 75 -4.67 -16.47 -13.10
CA LEU A 75 -4.61 -15.06 -12.70
C LEU A 75 -3.75 -14.85 -11.44
N ILE A 76 -3.93 -15.70 -10.42
CA ILE A 76 -3.14 -15.62 -9.19
C ILE A 76 -1.66 -15.90 -9.47
N ALA A 77 -1.36 -16.98 -10.21
CA ALA A 77 0.00 -17.30 -10.60
C ALA A 77 0.64 -16.17 -11.43
N GLY A 78 -0.12 -15.56 -12.32
CA GLY A 78 0.28 -14.41 -13.10
C GLY A 78 0.56 -13.18 -12.24
N ALA A 79 -0.33 -12.85 -11.31
CA ALA A 79 -0.16 -11.72 -10.38
C ALA A 79 1.12 -11.85 -9.53
N ILE A 80 1.42 -13.06 -9.06
CA ILE A 80 2.64 -13.34 -8.31
C ILE A 80 3.88 -13.11 -9.19
N LYS A 81 3.92 -13.69 -10.39
CA LYS A 81 5.06 -13.54 -11.32
C LYS A 81 5.26 -12.08 -11.73
N GLY A 82 4.18 -11.43 -12.15
CA GLY A 82 4.21 -10.03 -12.55
C GLY A 82 4.62 -9.10 -11.40
N GLY A 83 4.08 -9.28 -10.21
CA GLY A 83 4.47 -8.50 -9.03
C GLY A 83 5.96 -8.62 -8.69
N ILE A 84 6.52 -9.83 -8.75
CA ILE A 84 7.96 -10.07 -8.54
C ILE A 84 8.78 -9.38 -9.64
N ALA A 85 8.37 -9.49 -10.91
CA ALA A 85 9.07 -8.86 -12.02
C ALA A 85 9.06 -7.33 -11.88
N GLN A 86 7.92 -6.74 -11.54
CA GLN A 86 7.80 -5.29 -11.32
C GLN A 86 8.67 -4.81 -10.15
N ALA A 87 8.78 -5.60 -9.07
CA ALA A 87 9.67 -5.28 -7.95
C ALA A 87 11.15 -5.28 -8.35
N ARG A 88 11.59 -6.21 -9.21
CA ARG A 88 12.96 -6.22 -9.77
C ARG A 88 13.23 -4.98 -10.61
N ILE A 89 12.33 -4.65 -11.53
CA ILE A 89 12.45 -3.46 -12.38
C ILE A 89 12.55 -2.19 -11.53
N ALA A 90 11.67 -2.04 -10.54
CA ALA A 90 11.72 -0.89 -9.65
C ALA A 90 13.04 -0.78 -8.89
N HIS A 91 13.53 -1.90 -8.36
CA HIS A 91 14.79 -1.95 -7.63
C HIS A 91 15.99 -1.58 -8.49
N GLU A 92 16.07 -2.11 -9.72
CA GLU A 92 17.13 -1.79 -10.69
C GLU A 92 17.14 -0.30 -11.02
N ILE A 93 15.98 0.32 -11.28
CA ILE A 93 15.87 1.75 -11.59
C ILE A 93 16.23 2.60 -10.38
N ALA A 94 15.76 2.22 -9.19
CA ALA A 94 15.97 2.95 -7.95
C ALA A 94 17.45 3.01 -7.51
N GLY A 95 18.24 1.99 -7.84
CA GLY A 95 19.66 1.95 -7.49
C GLY A 95 19.93 2.09 -5.98
N ASN A 96 19.10 1.50 -5.15
CA ASN A 96 19.09 1.62 -3.68
C ASN A 96 18.79 3.03 -3.12
N ASN A 97 18.36 3.96 -3.94
CA ASN A 97 17.83 5.23 -3.45
C ASN A 97 16.35 5.05 -3.04
N GLY A 98 15.77 5.92 -2.25
CA GLY A 98 14.38 5.84 -1.82
C GLY A 98 13.93 4.49 -1.22
N ARG A 99 12.64 4.18 -1.35
CA ARG A 99 12.00 2.93 -0.93
C ARG A 99 11.01 2.42 -1.98
N ILE A 100 10.82 1.11 -2.03
CA ILE A 100 9.86 0.46 -2.91
C ILE A 100 8.82 -0.22 -2.03
N HIS A 101 7.57 0.14 -2.23
CA HIS A 101 6.41 -0.48 -1.62
C HIS A 101 5.57 -1.22 -2.67
N VAL A 102 4.68 -2.05 -2.19
CA VAL A 102 3.61 -2.65 -2.99
C VAL A 102 2.26 -2.30 -2.38
N ASN A 103 1.23 -2.23 -3.21
CA ASN A 103 -0.14 -1.97 -2.80
C ASN A 103 -1.07 -3.07 -3.27
N GLU A 104 -1.99 -3.50 -2.40
CA GLU A 104 -3.00 -4.52 -2.71
C GLU A 104 -4.35 -4.14 -2.11
N LEU A 105 -5.43 -4.65 -2.70
CA LEU A 105 -6.79 -4.55 -2.17
C LEU A 105 -7.12 -5.80 -1.38
N TRP A 106 -7.42 -5.64 -0.07
CA TRP A 106 -7.65 -6.77 0.82
C TRP A 106 -8.83 -7.66 0.42
N GLU A 107 -9.88 -7.06 -0.14
CA GLU A 107 -11.11 -7.76 -0.54
C GLU A 107 -11.00 -8.49 -1.89
N LEU A 108 -9.89 -8.36 -2.60
CA LEU A 108 -9.65 -9.20 -3.78
C LEU A 108 -9.42 -10.66 -3.36
N ALA A 109 -9.97 -11.56 -4.18
CA ALA A 109 -9.77 -12.98 -3.98
C ALA A 109 -8.27 -13.31 -3.98
N ASP A 110 -7.84 -14.10 -2.97
CA ASP A 110 -6.47 -14.55 -2.79
C ASP A 110 -5.41 -13.44 -2.59
N SER A 111 -5.82 -12.23 -2.20
CA SER A 111 -4.89 -11.13 -1.88
C SER A 111 -3.82 -11.54 -0.86
N GLU A 112 -4.19 -12.34 0.16
CA GLU A 112 -3.24 -12.89 1.14
C GLU A 112 -2.15 -13.74 0.47
N THR A 113 -2.54 -14.59 -0.48
CA THR A 113 -1.62 -15.45 -1.23
C THR A 113 -0.71 -14.62 -2.12
N VAL A 114 -1.28 -13.67 -2.87
CA VAL A 114 -0.52 -12.79 -3.77
C VAL A 114 0.52 -11.98 -2.97
N ILE A 115 0.10 -11.29 -1.90
CA ILE A 115 1.02 -10.52 -1.05
C ILE A 115 2.13 -11.43 -0.51
N THR A 116 1.77 -12.57 0.07
CA THR A 116 2.73 -13.49 0.70
C THR A 116 3.77 -13.98 -0.31
N GLU A 117 3.34 -14.46 -1.47
CA GLU A 117 4.26 -15.06 -2.44
C GLU A 117 5.08 -13.99 -3.20
N VAL A 118 4.52 -12.79 -3.43
CA VAL A 118 5.30 -11.67 -3.98
C VAL A 118 6.38 -11.22 -3.00
N LEU A 119 6.06 -11.05 -1.71
CA LEU A 119 7.06 -10.67 -0.71
C LEU A 119 8.18 -11.71 -0.56
N LYS A 120 7.84 -13.01 -0.63
CA LYS A 120 8.83 -14.09 -0.64
C LYS A 120 9.70 -14.07 -1.89
N GLY A 121 9.09 -13.98 -3.07
CA GLY A 121 9.80 -14.05 -4.36
C GLY A 121 10.62 -12.80 -4.67
N ALA A 122 10.25 -11.65 -4.11
CA ALA A 122 10.96 -10.37 -4.21
C ALA A 122 11.67 -10.00 -2.89
N LYS A 123 12.15 -10.98 -2.14
CA LYS A 123 12.81 -10.76 -0.84
C LYS A 123 13.96 -9.77 -0.95
N GLY A 124 13.93 -8.73 -0.09
CA GLY A 124 14.94 -7.67 -0.06
C GLY A 124 14.76 -6.57 -1.11
N LEU A 125 13.81 -6.71 -2.05
CA LEU A 125 13.50 -5.70 -3.07
C LEU A 125 12.33 -4.81 -2.66
N ILE A 126 11.42 -5.33 -1.85
CA ILE A 126 10.24 -4.64 -1.33
C ILE A 126 10.49 -4.28 0.13
N HIS A 127 10.22 -3.03 0.50
CA HIS A 127 10.48 -2.48 1.82
C HIS A 127 9.21 -2.23 2.64
N GLY A 128 8.06 -2.12 1.97
CA GLY A 128 6.79 -1.88 2.60
C GLY A 128 5.61 -2.42 1.79
N VAL A 129 4.51 -2.70 2.48
CA VAL A 129 3.25 -3.08 1.86
C VAL A 129 2.12 -2.21 2.39
N THR A 130 1.37 -1.58 1.48
CA THR A 130 0.14 -0.85 1.77
C THR A 130 -1.05 -1.72 1.38
N CYS A 131 -2.07 -1.74 2.21
CA CYS A 131 -3.27 -2.52 1.93
C CYS A 131 -4.51 -1.86 2.55
N GLY A 132 -5.57 -1.81 1.77
CA GLY A 132 -6.87 -1.27 2.16
C GLY A 132 -8.00 -2.03 1.50
N ALA A 133 -9.16 -1.36 1.29
CA ALA A 133 -10.39 -1.98 0.80
C ALA A 133 -10.84 -3.14 1.70
N GLY A 134 -11.26 -2.80 2.90
CA GLY A 134 -11.63 -3.72 3.98
C GLY A 134 -10.69 -3.59 5.18
N LEU A 135 -10.69 -4.60 6.01
CA LEU A 135 -9.87 -4.65 7.23
C LEU A 135 -8.81 -5.75 7.13
N PRO A 136 -7.58 -5.42 6.69
CA PRO A 136 -6.53 -6.41 6.41
C PRO A 136 -5.88 -6.94 7.70
N TYR A 137 -6.61 -7.74 8.49
CA TYR A 137 -6.17 -8.23 9.80
C TYR A 137 -4.85 -9.00 9.76
N LYS A 138 -4.59 -9.76 8.70
CA LYS A 138 -3.38 -10.57 8.57
C LYS A 138 -2.19 -9.83 7.96
N LEU A 139 -2.38 -8.59 7.52
CA LEU A 139 -1.31 -7.84 6.86
C LEU A 139 -0.06 -7.72 7.72
N GLY A 140 -0.23 -7.41 9.02
CA GLY A 140 0.89 -7.32 9.96
C GLY A 140 1.65 -8.63 10.13
N GLU A 141 0.94 -9.77 10.20
CA GLU A 141 1.51 -11.11 10.26
C GLU A 141 2.31 -11.43 9.00
N ILE A 142 1.69 -11.24 7.82
CA ILE A 142 2.31 -11.54 6.52
C ILE A 142 3.58 -10.71 6.33
N ALA A 143 3.50 -9.41 6.56
CA ALA A 143 4.63 -8.50 6.34
C ALA A 143 5.77 -8.77 7.33
N SER A 144 5.47 -8.92 8.62
CA SER A 144 6.47 -9.20 9.66
C SER A 144 7.20 -10.52 9.43
N ALA A 145 6.50 -11.56 8.95
CA ALA A 145 7.11 -12.84 8.61
C ALA A 145 8.16 -12.74 7.48
N GLN A 146 8.09 -11.69 6.66
CA GLN A 146 9.06 -11.41 5.59
C GLN A 146 10.05 -10.30 5.94
N GLY A 147 9.97 -9.72 7.14
CA GLY A 147 10.82 -8.59 7.55
C GLY A 147 10.50 -7.29 6.82
N VAL A 148 9.27 -7.12 6.36
CA VAL A 148 8.79 -5.96 5.59
C VAL A 148 7.86 -5.12 6.43
N TYR A 149 7.93 -3.79 6.31
CA TYR A 149 7.02 -2.89 6.99
C TYR A 149 5.63 -2.91 6.36
N TYR A 150 4.58 -2.72 7.18
CA TYR A 150 3.21 -2.62 6.69
C TYR A 150 2.56 -1.28 7.02
N TYR A 151 1.66 -0.86 6.14
CA TYR A 151 0.99 0.44 6.16
C TYR A 151 -0.50 0.21 5.88
N PRO A 152 -1.34 -0.03 6.90
CA PRO A 152 -2.77 -0.19 6.67
C PRO A 152 -3.37 1.12 6.17
N ILE A 153 -4.24 1.01 5.17
CA ILE A 153 -5.00 2.13 4.66
C ILE A 153 -6.35 2.15 5.38
N VAL A 154 -6.68 3.26 6.01
CA VAL A 154 -7.91 3.43 6.78
C VAL A 154 -8.56 4.78 6.52
N SER A 155 -9.89 4.83 6.57
CA SER A 155 -10.66 6.06 6.46
C SER A 155 -11.03 6.69 7.82
N SER A 156 -10.71 6.03 8.93
CA SER A 156 -11.06 6.54 10.26
C SER A 156 -10.17 5.99 11.37
N ALA A 157 -10.08 6.71 12.47
CA ALA A 157 -9.41 6.27 13.69
C ALA A 157 -10.01 4.97 14.24
N ARG A 158 -11.34 4.80 14.14
CA ARG A 158 -12.05 3.59 14.56
C ARG A 158 -11.59 2.35 13.79
N ALA A 159 -11.44 2.47 12.47
CA ALA A 159 -10.95 1.35 11.65
C ALA A 159 -9.56 0.90 12.10
N PHE A 160 -8.64 1.85 12.34
CA PHE A 160 -7.32 1.53 12.87
C PHE A 160 -7.38 0.89 14.27
N GLN A 161 -8.22 1.40 15.19
CA GLN A 161 -8.37 0.81 16.53
C GLN A 161 -8.84 -0.65 16.47
N ILE A 162 -9.72 -0.99 15.53
CA ILE A 162 -10.20 -2.37 15.33
C ILE A 162 -9.05 -3.26 14.87
N LEU A 163 -8.29 -2.83 13.86
CA LEU A 163 -7.11 -3.56 13.35
C LEU A 163 -6.07 -3.75 14.45
N TRP A 164 -5.78 -2.70 15.21
CA TRP A 164 -4.84 -2.74 16.31
C TRP A 164 -5.22 -3.77 17.37
N LYS A 165 -6.44 -3.68 17.88
CA LYS A 165 -6.92 -4.58 18.95
C LYS A 165 -7.00 -6.04 18.51
N ARG A 166 -7.33 -6.30 17.24
CA ARG A 166 -7.53 -7.66 16.75
C ARG A 166 -6.24 -8.34 16.31
N ALA A 167 -5.26 -7.59 15.82
CA ALA A 167 -4.08 -8.19 15.21
C ALA A 167 -2.79 -7.39 15.40
N TYR A 168 -2.77 -6.10 15.05
CA TYR A 168 -1.53 -5.36 14.80
C TYR A 168 -0.69 -5.09 16.04
N ALA A 169 -1.28 -5.11 17.24
CA ALA A 169 -0.52 -4.98 18.48
C ALA A 169 0.60 -6.02 18.61
N ASN A 170 0.40 -7.22 18.05
CA ASN A 170 1.38 -8.30 18.08
C ASN A 170 2.51 -8.12 17.04
N TYR A 171 2.35 -7.20 16.09
CA TYR A 171 3.27 -6.96 14.97
C TYR A 171 3.70 -5.49 14.91
N SER A 172 3.62 -4.78 16.03
CA SER A 172 3.86 -3.33 16.14
C SER A 172 5.24 -2.89 15.68
N GLU A 173 6.24 -3.75 15.78
CA GLU A 173 7.61 -3.51 15.33
C GLU A 173 7.66 -3.20 13.83
N PHE A 174 6.90 -3.92 13.04
CA PHE A 174 6.85 -3.75 11.58
C PHE A 174 5.77 -2.76 11.09
N LEU A 175 5.00 -2.14 12.00
CA LEU A 175 4.11 -1.06 11.62
C LEU A 175 4.94 0.15 11.18
N GLY A 176 4.96 0.45 9.90
CA GLY A 176 5.71 1.57 9.33
C GLY A 176 5.02 2.93 9.49
N GLY A 177 3.70 2.92 9.48
CA GLY A 177 2.83 4.08 9.59
C GLY A 177 1.39 3.71 9.25
N VAL A 178 0.51 4.71 9.18
CA VAL A 178 -0.90 4.53 8.84
C VAL A 178 -1.23 5.44 7.67
N VAL A 179 -1.82 4.90 6.61
CA VAL A 179 -2.34 5.70 5.51
C VAL A 179 -3.77 6.10 5.85
N TYR A 180 -4.01 7.39 5.98
CA TYR A 180 -5.36 7.94 6.04
C TYR A 180 -5.82 8.23 4.61
N GLU A 181 -6.79 7.50 4.14
CA GLU A 181 -7.43 7.73 2.85
C GLU A 181 -8.79 8.39 3.07
N ASP A 182 -8.94 9.63 2.56
CA ASP A 182 -10.18 10.35 2.71
C ASP A 182 -11.31 9.73 1.88
N PRO A 183 -12.42 9.31 2.47
CA PRO A 183 -13.45 8.55 1.78
C PRO A 183 -14.29 9.37 0.79
N TRP A 184 -14.19 10.71 0.81
CA TRP A 184 -14.88 11.60 -0.13
C TRP A 184 -13.95 12.19 -1.19
N LEU A 185 -12.66 12.36 -0.87
CA LEU A 185 -11.68 13.04 -1.72
C LEU A 185 -10.77 12.08 -2.48
N ALA A 186 -10.62 10.84 -1.98
CA ALA A 186 -9.88 9.82 -2.69
C ALA A 186 -10.78 9.13 -3.73
N GLY A 187 -10.20 8.69 -4.82
CA GLY A 187 -10.86 7.83 -5.81
C GLY A 187 -10.97 6.37 -5.35
N GLY A 188 -10.89 6.16 -4.05
CA GLY A 188 -10.44 4.94 -3.47
C GLY A 188 -11.47 3.90 -3.12
N HIS A 189 -10.98 2.97 -2.33
CA HIS A 189 -11.62 1.72 -1.97
C HIS A 189 -11.93 1.61 -0.48
N ASN A 190 -11.53 2.60 0.33
CA ASN A 190 -11.90 2.67 1.73
C ASN A 190 -13.18 3.48 1.88
N GLY A 191 -14.26 2.76 2.15
CA GLY A 191 -15.58 3.35 2.27
C GLY A 191 -15.82 4.03 3.61
N LEU A 192 -17.00 4.66 3.66
CA LEU A 192 -17.61 5.17 4.89
C LEU A 192 -18.10 4.01 5.76
N SER A 193 -18.16 4.22 7.06
CA SER A 193 -18.89 3.32 7.94
C SER A 193 -20.39 3.44 7.68
N ASN A 194 -21.16 2.41 8.02
CA ASN A 194 -22.63 2.41 7.88
C ASN A 194 -23.34 3.53 8.67
N ALA A 195 -22.63 4.18 9.59
CA ALA A 195 -23.15 5.29 10.39
C ALA A 195 -22.88 6.67 9.76
N GLU A 196 -22.12 6.73 8.67
CA GLU A 196 -21.74 7.98 8.00
C GLU A 196 -22.61 8.23 6.76
N ASN A 197 -23.03 9.47 6.57
CA ASN A 197 -23.81 9.87 5.41
C ASN A 197 -22.87 10.21 4.23
N PRO A 198 -22.96 9.51 3.10
CA PRO A 198 -22.09 9.79 1.94
C PRO A 198 -22.29 11.19 1.34
N ASN A 199 -23.42 11.81 1.58
CA ASN A 199 -23.75 13.15 1.09
C ASN A 199 -23.32 14.29 2.04
N GLU A 200 -22.70 13.96 3.17
CA GLU A 200 -22.23 14.91 4.17
C GLU A 200 -20.72 14.77 4.39
N PRO A 201 -19.89 15.30 3.47
CA PRO A 201 -18.43 15.23 3.59
C PRO A 201 -17.94 15.87 4.89
N GLN A 202 -17.10 15.14 5.61
CA GLN A 202 -16.49 15.66 6.82
C GLN A 202 -15.13 16.31 6.51
N ASN A 203 -14.74 17.27 7.36
CA ASN A 203 -13.42 17.87 7.22
C ASN A 203 -12.31 16.83 7.52
N PRO A 204 -11.44 16.49 6.55
CA PRO A 204 -10.39 15.50 6.72
C PRO A 204 -9.43 15.83 7.86
N TYR A 205 -9.18 17.11 8.12
CA TYR A 205 -8.30 17.56 9.18
C TYR A 205 -8.74 17.10 10.57
N ASN A 206 -10.03 17.10 10.85
CA ASN A 206 -10.57 16.62 12.13
C ASN A 206 -10.38 15.10 12.26
N ARG A 207 -10.57 14.36 11.19
CA ARG A 207 -10.39 12.91 11.15
C ARG A 207 -8.91 12.52 11.34
N ILE A 208 -8.01 13.26 10.72
CA ILE A 208 -6.56 13.06 10.88
C ILE A 208 -6.13 13.37 12.31
N LYS A 209 -6.65 14.44 12.93
CA LYS A 209 -6.40 14.74 14.36
C LYS A 209 -6.89 13.63 15.27
N GLU A 210 -8.06 13.06 15.00
CA GLU A 210 -8.61 11.95 15.78
C GLU A 210 -7.72 10.70 15.63
N LEU A 211 -7.26 10.39 14.41
CA LEU A 211 -6.33 9.30 14.16
C LEU A 211 -5.00 9.53 14.90
N ARG A 212 -4.43 10.74 14.85
CA ARG A 212 -3.22 11.10 15.60
C ARG A 212 -3.40 10.91 17.11
N ALA A 213 -4.50 11.40 17.66
CA ALA A 213 -4.84 11.23 19.08
C ALA A 213 -4.96 9.74 19.46
N THR A 214 -5.51 8.95 18.57
CA THR A 214 -5.61 7.50 18.74
C THR A 214 -4.23 6.84 18.75
N LEU A 215 -3.37 7.15 17.77
CA LEU A 215 -2.00 6.63 17.73
C LEU A 215 -1.24 6.99 19.01
N ASN A 216 -1.35 8.23 19.48
CA ASN A 216 -0.69 8.68 20.71
C ASN A 216 -1.15 7.86 21.93
N LYS A 217 -2.46 7.60 22.07
CA LYS A 217 -3.02 6.78 23.16
C LYS A 217 -2.54 5.33 23.12
N LEU A 218 -2.20 4.84 21.94
CA LEU A 218 -1.71 3.47 21.73
C LEU A 218 -0.17 3.36 21.86
N GLY A 219 0.53 4.45 22.19
CA GLY A 219 1.99 4.47 22.28
C GLY A 219 2.70 4.52 20.93
N LEU A 220 1.99 4.95 19.87
CA LEU A 220 2.45 4.99 18.48
C LEU A 220 2.66 6.43 17.98
N ALA A 221 3.05 7.36 18.87
CA ALA A 221 3.21 8.77 18.54
C ALA A 221 4.22 9.01 17.40
N GLU A 222 5.26 8.19 17.32
CA GLU A 222 6.32 8.25 16.30
C GLU A 222 5.89 7.76 14.91
N LYS A 223 4.78 7.02 14.83
CA LYS A 223 4.35 6.47 13.54
C LYS A 223 3.76 7.56 12.67
N PRO A 224 4.24 7.74 11.42
CA PRO A 224 3.70 8.73 10.52
C PRO A 224 2.26 8.41 10.12
N ILE A 225 1.49 9.46 9.87
CA ILE A 225 0.22 9.39 9.14
C ILE A 225 0.50 9.87 7.72
N ILE A 226 0.24 9.03 6.75
CA ILE A 226 0.40 9.32 5.34
C ILE A 226 -0.98 9.73 4.82
N ILE A 227 -1.09 10.92 4.26
CA ILE A 227 -2.38 11.48 3.81
C ILE A 227 -2.59 11.10 2.36
N ALA A 228 -3.72 10.47 2.06
CA ALA A 228 -4.16 10.10 0.72
C ALA A 228 -5.58 10.64 0.43
N GLY A 229 -5.76 11.19 -0.77
CA GLY A 229 -7.00 11.82 -1.21
C GLY A 229 -7.09 13.30 -0.86
N GLY A 230 -7.35 14.13 -1.88
CA GLY A 230 -7.57 15.56 -1.74
C GLY A 230 -6.33 16.40 -1.44
N VAL A 231 -5.13 15.85 -1.53
CA VAL A 231 -3.87 16.59 -1.37
C VAL A 231 -3.38 17.03 -2.75
N TRP A 232 -3.62 18.29 -3.09
CA TRP A 232 -3.31 18.86 -4.40
C TRP A 232 -2.13 19.83 -4.38
N SER A 233 -1.80 20.34 -3.19
CA SER A 233 -0.74 21.33 -3.01
C SER A 233 -0.05 21.15 -1.67
N LEU A 234 1.11 21.80 -1.50
CA LEU A 234 1.83 21.83 -0.23
C LEU A 234 1.04 22.53 0.89
N SER A 235 0.07 23.40 0.53
CA SER A 235 -0.79 24.04 1.53
C SER A 235 -1.84 23.10 2.13
N ASP A 236 -2.10 21.97 1.49
CA ASP A 236 -3.03 20.95 2.00
C ASP A 236 -2.37 20.08 3.10
N TRP A 237 -1.08 20.18 3.24
CA TRP A 237 -0.26 19.47 4.23
C TRP A 237 -0.14 20.27 5.52
#